data_94bf2495099c0130e8e07b4e7365cdc4
#
_entry.id   94bf2495099c0130e8e07b4e7365cdc4
#
_cell.length_a   1.000
_cell.length_b   1.000
_cell.length_c   1.000
_cell.angle_alpha   90.00
_cell.angle_beta   90.00
_cell.angle_gamma   90.00
#
_symmetry.space_group_name_H-M   'P 1'
#
loop_
_entity.id
_entity.type
_entity.pdbx_description
1 polymer ?
#
loop_
_entity_poly.entity_id
_entity_poly.type
_entity_poly.pdbx_seq_one_letter_code
_entity_poly.pdbx_strand_id
1 'polypeptide(L)'
;MRRKYRALNDAVYDHMTAVSMPPDELLSELIAETDELTKDWAGMQISPAQGSFMYLLTRLIGARTALELGTFTGYSSICIARALPPDGKLI
;
A
#
# COMPACT_ATOMS: atom_id res chain seq x y z
N MET A 1 17.86 4.14 30.45
CA MET A 1 18.06 3.58 29.10
C MET A 1 17.62 4.58 28.04
N ARG A 2 18.41 4.79 27.03
CA ARG A 2 18.02 5.67 25.92
C ARG A 2 16.90 5.03 25.11
N ARG A 3 15.92 5.83 24.76
CA ARG A 3 14.90 5.39 23.81
C ARG A 3 15.51 5.24 22.42
N LYS A 4 15.20 4.13 21.77
CA LYS A 4 15.73 3.79 20.44
C LYS A 4 14.67 3.95 19.34
N TYR A 5 13.78 4.91 19.51
CA TYR A 5 12.79 5.22 18.48
C TYR A 5 12.88 6.69 18.07
N ARG A 6 12.44 6.96 16.88
CA ARG A 6 12.23 8.33 16.40
C ARG A 6 10.77 8.50 16.00
N ALA A 7 10.22 9.65 16.38
CA ALA A 7 8.91 10.01 15.90
C ALA A 7 8.95 10.24 14.39
N LEU A 8 7.87 9.85 13.70
CA LEU A 8 7.71 10.16 12.29
C LEU A 8 7.55 11.68 12.12
N ASN A 9 8.30 12.26 11.21
CA ASN A 9 8.19 13.66 10.79
C ASN A 9 8.24 13.73 9.27
N ASP A 10 8.09 14.93 8.71
CA ASP A 10 8.05 15.11 7.26
C ASP A 10 9.31 14.61 6.57
N ALA A 11 10.50 14.87 7.14
CA ALA A 11 11.76 14.42 6.55
C ALA A 11 11.86 12.89 6.51
N VAL A 12 11.46 12.21 7.57
CA VAL A 12 11.44 10.74 7.62
C VAL A 12 10.38 10.17 6.67
N TYR A 13 9.21 10.78 6.63
CA TYR A 13 8.14 10.37 5.72
C TYR A 13 8.56 10.53 4.25
N ASP A 14 9.17 11.65 3.90
CA ASP A 14 9.63 11.91 2.54
C ASP A 14 10.71 10.92 2.13
N HIS A 15 11.63 10.60 3.03
CA HIS A 15 12.65 9.58 2.77
C HIS A 15 12.02 8.21 2.54
N MET A 16 11.09 7.81 3.40
CA MET A 16 10.37 6.54 3.26
C MET A 16 9.67 6.45 1.90
N THR A 17 9.01 7.52 1.49
CA THR A 17 8.32 7.59 0.20
C THR A 17 9.32 7.50 -0.96
N ALA A 18 10.45 8.18 -0.86
CA ALA A 18 11.48 8.21 -1.90
C ALA A 18 12.13 6.85 -2.14
N VAL A 19 12.26 6.01 -1.10
CA VAL A 19 12.89 4.69 -1.20
C VAL A 19 11.87 3.55 -1.39
N SER A 20 10.58 3.87 -1.33
CA SER A 20 9.51 2.91 -1.59
C SER A 20 9.22 2.83 -3.09
N MET A 21 8.58 1.74 -3.52
CA MET A 21 8.15 1.60 -4.90
C MET A 21 7.08 2.67 -5.23
N PRO A 22 7.33 3.53 -6.23
CA PRO A 22 6.34 4.54 -6.59
C PRO A 22 5.09 3.90 -7.22
N PRO A 23 3.92 4.54 -7.09
CA PRO A 23 2.74 4.07 -7.79
C PRO A 23 2.95 4.16 -9.31
N ASP A 24 2.56 3.12 -10.02
CA ASP A 24 2.56 3.14 -11.47
C ASP A 24 1.35 3.93 -12.01
N GLU A 25 1.15 3.91 -13.31
CA GLU A 25 0.05 4.64 -13.95
C GLU A 25 -1.31 4.24 -13.39
N LEU A 26 -1.58 2.93 -13.26
CA LEU A 26 -2.85 2.44 -12.74
C LEU A 26 -3.09 2.89 -11.30
N LEU A 27 -2.10 2.75 -10.43
CA LEU A 27 -2.23 3.17 -9.03
C LEU A 27 -2.33 4.69 -8.90
N SER A 28 -1.65 5.45 -9.76
CA SER A 28 -1.75 6.91 -9.79
C SER A 28 -3.14 7.36 -10.21
N GLU A 29 -3.73 6.71 -11.21
CA GLU A 29 -5.11 6.97 -11.62
C GLU A 29 -6.09 6.63 -10.50
N LEU A 30 -5.87 5.51 -9.81
CA LEU A 30 -6.71 5.11 -8.69
C LEU A 30 -6.66 6.13 -7.55
N ILE A 31 -5.48 6.68 -7.24
CA ILE A 31 -5.34 7.73 -6.23
C ILE A 31 -6.18 8.95 -6.63
N ALA A 32 -6.04 9.43 -7.85
CA ALA A 32 -6.74 10.61 -8.34
C ALA A 32 -8.26 10.38 -8.35
N GLU A 33 -8.71 9.23 -8.81
CA GLU A 33 -10.13 8.88 -8.85
C GLU A 33 -10.71 8.73 -7.44
N THR A 34 -9.96 8.14 -6.53
CA THR A 34 -10.36 8.01 -5.13
C THR A 34 -10.54 9.38 -4.47
N ASP A 35 -9.61 10.29 -4.69
CA ASP A 35 -9.70 11.66 -4.17
C ASP A 35 -10.96 12.36 -4.68
N GLU A 36 -11.28 12.20 -5.95
CA GLU A 36 -12.45 12.86 -6.54
C GLU A 36 -13.77 12.24 -6.07
N LEU A 37 -13.86 10.91 -6.04
CA LEU A 37 -15.10 10.20 -5.72
C LEU A 37 -15.41 10.18 -4.22
N THR A 38 -14.40 10.12 -3.38
CA THR A 38 -14.60 9.94 -1.93
C THR A 38 -14.35 11.21 -1.12
N LYS A 39 -13.65 12.19 -1.69
CA LYS A 39 -13.38 13.50 -1.07
C LYS A 39 -12.87 13.37 0.38
N ASP A 40 -13.72 13.65 1.37
CA ASP A 40 -13.35 13.61 2.79
C ASP A 40 -12.93 12.22 3.27
N TRP A 41 -13.28 11.17 2.53
CA TRP A 41 -12.94 9.79 2.87
C TRP A 41 -11.66 9.30 2.18
N ALA A 42 -11.05 10.12 1.30
CA ALA A 42 -9.86 9.73 0.56
C ALA A 42 -8.68 9.31 1.47
N GLY A 43 -8.60 9.87 2.67
CA GLY A 43 -7.60 9.51 3.67
C GLY A 43 -7.68 8.08 4.17
N MET A 44 -8.75 7.35 3.88
CA MET A 44 -8.86 5.92 4.20
C MET A 44 -8.05 5.04 3.25
N GLN A 45 -7.64 5.57 2.09
CA GLN A 45 -6.75 4.84 1.19
C GLN A 45 -5.36 4.73 1.81
N ILE A 46 -4.74 3.55 1.70
CA ILE A 46 -3.36 3.38 2.19
C ILE A 46 -2.38 4.22 1.36
N SER A 47 -1.26 4.58 1.97
CA SER A 47 -0.20 5.30 1.27
C SER A 47 0.53 4.38 0.27
N PRO A 48 1.19 4.95 -0.75
CA PRO A 48 2.07 4.16 -1.64
C PRO A 48 3.16 3.39 -0.90
N ALA A 49 3.73 3.96 0.17
CA ALA A 49 4.73 3.28 0.98
C ALA A 49 4.15 2.05 1.68
N GLN A 50 2.94 2.15 2.22
CA GLN A 50 2.24 1.01 2.81
C GLN A 50 1.91 -0.05 1.77
N GLY A 51 1.48 0.35 0.59
CA GLY A 51 1.23 -0.57 -0.54
C GLY A 51 2.50 -1.32 -0.96
N SER A 52 3.63 -0.64 -1.06
CA SER A 52 4.94 -1.25 -1.31
C SER A 52 5.29 -2.29 -0.25
N PHE A 53 5.07 -1.95 1.01
CA PHE A 53 5.36 -2.87 2.12
C PHE A 53 4.48 -4.12 2.06
N MET A 54 3.19 -3.96 1.78
CA MET A 54 2.27 -5.09 1.65
C MET A 54 2.65 -5.99 0.48
N TYR A 55 3.04 -5.40 -0.64
CA TYR A 55 3.56 -6.15 -1.78
C TYR A 55 4.79 -6.97 -1.40
N LEU A 56 5.78 -6.31 -0.79
CA LEU A 56 7.03 -6.96 -0.38
C LEU A 56 6.78 -8.10 0.61
N LEU A 57 5.96 -7.84 1.63
CA LEU A 57 5.64 -8.83 2.66
C LEU A 57 4.94 -10.06 2.05
N THR A 58 3.99 -9.84 1.18
CA THR A 58 3.26 -10.92 0.48
C THR A 58 4.22 -11.80 -0.32
N ARG A 59 5.17 -11.17 -1.02
CA ARG A 59 6.20 -11.89 -1.77
C ARG A 59 7.15 -12.66 -0.86
N LEU A 60 7.61 -12.04 0.23
CA LEU A 60 8.58 -12.65 1.16
C LEU A 60 8.05 -13.89 1.84
N ILE A 61 6.80 -13.90 2.24
CA ILE A 61 6.20 -15.07 2.89
C ILE A 61 5.73 -16.14 1.90
N GLY A 62 5.84 -15.87 0.61
CA GLY A 62 5.40 -16.81 -0.42
C GLY A 62 3.90 -17.08 -0.40
N ALA A 63 3.10 -16.06 -0.09
CA ALA A 63 1.65 -16.21 0.02
C ALA A 63 1.06 -16.66 -1.33
N ARG A 64 0.11 -17.58 -1.27
CA ARG A 64 -0.67 -18.05 -2.43
C ARG A 64 -2.13 -17.65 -2.33
N THR A 65 -2.61 -17.49 -1.11
CA THR A 65 -3.98 -17.03 -0.84
C THR A 65 -3.91 -15.90 0.19
N ALA A 66 -4.63 -14.84 -0.08
CA ALA A 66 -4.75 -13.69 0.83
C ALA A 66 -6.22 -13.36 1.04
N LEU A 67 -6.54 -12.86 2.22
CA LEU A 67 -7.87 -12.36 2.57
C LEU A 67 -7.75 -10.91 2.98
N GLU A 68 -8.55 -10.05 2.36
CA GLU A 68 -8.65 -8.64 2.72
C GLU A 68 -10.04 -8.31 3.24
N LEU A 69 -10.08 -7.68 4.41
CA LEU A 69 -11.30 -7.17 5.01
C LEU A 69 -11.27 -5.65 4.91
N GLY A 70 -12.28 -5.06 4.25
CA GLY A 70 -12.35 -3.62 4.03
C GLY A 70 -11.50 -3.18 2.86
N THR A 71 -12.01 -3.34 1.67
CA THR A 71 -11.26 -3.08 0.41
C THR A 71 -11.16 -1.60 0.06
N PHE A 72 -12.10 -0.79 0.51
CA PHE A 72 -12.26 0.61 0.12
C PHE A 72 -12.28 0.76 -1.42
N THR A 73 -11.27 1.43 -2.02
CA THR A 73 -11.21 1.58 -3.48
C THR A 73 -10.24 0.62 -4.17
N GLY A 74 -9.58 -0.25 -3.41
CA GLY A 74 -8.84 -1.37 -3.96
C GLY A 74 -7.33 -1.18 -4.10
N TYR A 75 -6.75 -0.13 -3.52
CA TYR A 75 -5.30 0.09 -3.63
C TYR A 75 -4.49 -1.06 -3.04
N SER A 76 -4.77 -1.43 -1.80
CA SER A 76 -4.11 -2.56 -1.14
C SER A 76 -4.39 -3.88 -1.85
N SER A 77 -5.62 -4.07 -2.33
CA SER A 77 -6.00 -5.27 -3.08
C SER A 77 -5.11 -5.45 -4.32
N ILE A 78 -4.86 -4.39 -5.07
CA ILE A 78 -4.00 -4.43 -6.25
C ILE A 78 -2.57 -4.78 -5.84
N CYS A 79 -2.04 -4.14 -4.79
CA CYS A 79 -0.68 -4.39 -4.32
C CYS A 79 -0.49 -5.86 -3.89
N ILE A 80 -1.43 -6.39 -3.14
CA ILE A 80 -1.39 -7.79 -2.68
C ILE A 80 -1.55 -8.74 -3.88
N ALA A 81 -2.53 -8.51 -4.73
CA ALA A 81 -2.79 -9.37 -5.89
C ALA A 81 -1.59 -9.47 -6.82
N ARG A 82 -0.91 -8.35 -7.07
CA ARG A 82 0.31 -8.32 -7.88
C ARG A 82 1.45 -9.13 -7.29
N ALA A 83 1.46 -9.31 -5.97
CA ALA A 83 2.49 -10.06 -5.26
C ALA A 83 2.21 -11.56 -5.21
N LEU A 84 0.99 -11.99 -5.48
CA LEU A 84 0.61 -13.39 -5.50
C LEU A 84 1.13 -14.08 -6.78
N PRO A 85 1.36 -15.41 -6.74
CA PRO A 85 1.70 -16.15 -7.96
C PRO A 85 0.52 -16.16 -8.94
N PRO A 86 0.74 -16.54 -10.23
CA PRO A 86 -0.31 -16.54 -11.25
C PRO A 86 -1.55 -17.37 -10.88
N ASP A 87 -1.37 -18.43 -10.10
CA ASP A 87 -2.45 -19.28 -9.60
C ASP A 87 -2.89 -18.89 -8.18
N GLY A 88 -2.43 -17.76 -7.68
CA GLY A 88 -2.80 -17.22 -6.39
C GLY A 88 -4.21 -16.66 -6.36
N LYS A 89 -4.72 -16.40 -5.15
CA LYS A 89 -6.08 -15.93 -4.97
C LYS A 89 -6.15 -14.88 -3.87
N LEU A 90 -6.77 -13.75 -4.19
CA LEU A 90 -7.18 -12.73 -3.22
C LEU A 90 -8.70 -12.80 -3.04
N ILE A 91 -9.11 -12.85 -1.77
CA ILE A 91 -10.53 -12.92 -1.39
C ILE A 91 -10.90 -11.63 -0.68
#